data_5ee38b64d487b75eacbc78d13c2edfe9
#
_entry.id   5ee38b64d487b75eacbc78d13c2edfe9
#
_cell.length_a   1.000
_cell.length_b   1.000
_cell.length_c   1.000
_cell.angle_alpha   90.00
_cell.angle_beta   90.00
_cell.angle_gamma   90.00
#
_symmetry.space_group_name_H-M   'P 1'
#
loop_
_entity.id
_entity.type
_entity.pdbx_description
1 polymer ?
#
loop_
_entity_poly.entity_id
_entity_poly.type
_entity_poly.pdbx_seq_one_letter_code
_entity_poly.pdbx_strand_id
1 'polypeptide(L)'
;MKKTVLREYARLIVRCGVNVQKGQEVLVYAGLDQPEFVQMVVEEAYKAKAKKVTVEWSYEPLAKIHVRYQSVKTQGTVEEWQKARRQYMVDTVPCRIHLISDDPDGLKGMNMEKMAKARQMSYPILKPYSDQLQNKQQWCIAAVPGVAWARKVFPGLSKSQAVEKLWEAILFTSRVHEDPVKAWQEHNADLQKRCEYLTNLQIESLHYTADNGTDLTVGMIPEAKFCGGGETALSGIFFNPNIPTEECFISPMKGKAEGIVYSTKPLSYQGQLIENFSMRFENGKVVEAKAEKGEELLNTLINMDEGAAYLGECALVPQASPIAESGLLFYNTLFDENAACHLAIGMGFADTIKDFEHKTLEECRQLGINDSMIHEDFMIGCDTMNIDATCADGKVVPIFRNGNWAF
;
A
#
# COMPACT_ATOMS: atom_id res chain seq x y z
N MET A 1 21.82 -13.52 8.01
CA MET A 1 22.09 -12.36 7.13
C MET A 1 23.29 -11.53 7.65
N LYS A 2 24.13 -10.95 6.74
CA LYS A 2 25.30 -10.13 7.15
C LYS A 2 24.83 -8.77 7.70
N LYS A 3 25.37 -8.34 8.85
CA LYS A 3 25.02 -7.05 9.47
C LYS A 3 25.32 -5.82 8.58
N THR A 4 26.32 -5.92 7.71
CA THR A 4 26.65 -4.85 6.75
C THR A 4 25.53 -4.64 5.75
N VAL A 5 24.93 -5.70 5.21
CA VAL A 5 23.81 -5.63 4.27
C VAL A 5 22.55 -5.08 4.95
N LEU A 6 22.27 -5.51 6.19
CA LEU A 6 21.16 -4.95 6.96
C LEU A 6 21.35 -3.46 7.27
N ARG A 7 22.57 -2.98 7.47
CA ARG A 7 22.85 -1.55 7.63
C ARG A 7 22.58 -0.74 6.35
N GLU A 8 22.91 -1.29 5.18
CA GLU A 8 22.56 -0.63 3.91
C GLU A 8 21.05 -0.57 3.69
N TYR A 9 20.30 -1.60 4.10
CA TYR A 9 18.84 -1.54 4.07
C TYR A 9 18.28 -0.50 5.06
N ALA A 10 18.79 -0.44 6.28
CA ALA A 10 18.40 0.60 7.23
C ALA A 10 18.73 2.01 6.70
N ARG A 11 19.89 2.17 6.05
CA ARG A 11 20.30 3.42 5.41
C ARG A 11 19.35 3.79 4.26
N LEU A 12 18.95 2.81 3.44
CA LEU A 12 17.99 3.02 2.35
C LEU A 12 16.65 3.54 2.89
N ILE A 13 16.08 2.88 3.92
CA ILE A 13 14.81 3.29 4.55
C ILE A 13 14.90 4.73 5.07
N VAL A 14 16.01 5.09 5.70
CA VAL A 14 16.18 6.42 6.31
C VAL A 14 16.47 7.50 5.27
N ARG A 15 17.27 7.21 4.22
CA ARG A 15 17.76 8.21 3.26
C ARG A 15 16.89 8.34 2.02
N CYS A 16 16.30 7.24 1.56
CA CYS A 16 15.38 7.24 0.42
C CYS A 16 13.94 7.06 0.89
N GLY A 17 13.68 6.12 1.78
CA GLY A 17 12.34 5.86 2.32
C GLY A 17 11.73 7.14 2.86
N VAL A 18 12.07 7.56 4.05
CA VAL A 18 11.52 8.79 4.65
C VAL A 18 12.37 10.04 4.40
N ASN A 19 13.56 9.93 3.80
CA ASN A 19 14.47 11.04 3.53
C ASN A 19 14.60 12.02 4.73
N VAL A 20 15.04 11.49 5.87
CA VAL A 20 15.13 12.24 7.13
C VAL A 20 15.89 13.55 6.96
N GLN A 21 15.27 14.64 7.31
CA GLN A 21 15.89 15.97 7.28
C GLN A 21 16.55 16.32 8.63
N LYS A 22 17.59 17.19 8.57
CA LYS A 22 18.27 17.65 9.78
C LYS A 22 17.31 18.34 10.75
N GLY A 23 17.28 17.89 11.99
CA GLY A 23 16.43 18.47 13.05
C GLY A 23 15.00 17.94 13.06
N GLN A 24 14.64 17.01 12.16
CA GLN A 24 13.32 16.39 12.10
C GLN A 24 13.15 15.32 13.18
N GLU A 25 11.92 15.14 13.68
CA GLU A 25 11.57 14.03 14.53
C GLU A 25 11.20 12.82 13.69
N VAL A 26 11.54 11.63 14.16
CA VAL A 26 11.28 10.34 13.48
C VAL A 26 10.48 9.45 14.41
N LEU A 27 9.42 8.87 13.88
CA LEU A 27 8.58 7.90 14.57
C LEU A 27 8.69 6.55 13.88
N VAL A 28 9.19 5.55 14.59
CA VAL A 28 9.35 4.18 14.08
C VAL A 28 8.31 3.28 14.72
N TYR A 29 7.47 2.65 13.91
CA TYR A 29 6.55 1.59 14.33
C TYR A 29 7.16 0.25 13.97
N ALA A 30 7.28 -0.66 14.92
CA ALA A 30 7.89 -1.96 14.70
C ALA A 30 7.30 -3.05 15.61
N GLY A 31 7.22 -4.27 15.10
CA GLY A 31 7.02 -5.46 15.91
C GLY A 31 8.29 -5.86 16.69
N LEU A 32 8.17 -6.83 17.58
CA LEU A 32 9.29 -7.32 18.40
C LEU A 32 10.20 -8.33 17.65
N ASP A 33 9.92 -8.62 16.38
CA ASP A 33 10.62 -9.70 15.66
C ASP A 33 12.10 -9.42 15.38
N GLN A 34 12.45 -8.15 15.04
CA GLN A 34 13.80 -7.77 14.59
C GLN A 34 14.35 -6.55 15.36
N PRO A 35 14.49 -6.58 16.68
CA PRO A 35 14.89 -5.41 17.47
C PRO A 35 16.31 -4.92 17.15
N GLU A 36 17.22 -5.81 16.74
CA GLU A 36 18.58 -5.40 16.32
C GLU A 36 18.54 -4.61 15.00
N PHE A 37 17.63 -4.92 14.09
CA PHE A 37 17.46 -4.14 12.87
C PHE A 37 16.83 -2.77 13.16
N VAL A 38 15.84 -2.71 14.03
CA VAL A 38 15.24 -1.44 14.50
C VAL A 38 16.32 -0.52 15.10
N GLN A 39 17.25 -1.09 15.90
CA GLN A 39 18.39 -0.33 16.40
C GLN A 39 19.24 0.26 15.26
N MET A 40 19.48 -0.49 14.17
CA MET A 40 20.22 0.02 13.01
C MET A 40 19.48 1.19 12.33
N VAL A 41 18.16 1.11 12.18
CA VAL A 41 17.33 2.19 11.64
C VAL A 41 17.42 3.46 12.50
N VAL A 42 17.36 3.31 13.83
CA VAL A 42 17.51 4.43 14.78
C VAL A 42 18.89 5.06 14.69
N GLU A 43 19.95 4.24 14.60
CA GLU A 43 21.33 4.74 14.41
C GLU A 43 21.48 5.53 13.10
N GLU A 44 20.93 5.01 12.00
CA GLU A 44 20.98 5.70 10.70
C GLU A 44 20.16 7.01 10.70
N ALA A 45 19.01 7.06 11.38
CA ALA A 45 18.23 8.28 11.57
C ALA A 45 19.01 9.36 12.31
N TYR A 46 19.74 9.01 13.37
CA TYR A 46 20.63 9.98 14.06
C TYR A 46 21.84 10.37 13.21
N LYS A 47 22.40 9.48 12.40
CA LYS A 47 23.43 9.85 11.40
C LYS A 47 22.89 10.79 10.33
N ALA A 48 21.59 10.71 10.00
CA ALA A 48 20.88 11.66 9.16
C ALA A 48 20.58 12.99 9.89
N LYS A 49 20.98 13.12 11.16
CA LYS A 49 20.79 14.29 12.02
C LYS A 49 19.33 14.51 12.45
N ALA A 50 18.57 13.42 12.61
CA ALA A 50 17.28 13.49 13.29
C ALA A 50 17.45 14.15 14.67
N LYS A 51 16.49 14.99 15.05
CA LYS A 51 16.44 15.62 16.38
C LYS A 51 16.11 14.62 17.47
N LYS A 52 15.17 13.73 17.18
CA LYS A 52 14.65 12.70 18.11
C LYS A 52 14.10 11.54 17.32
N VAL A 53 14.35 10.33 17.79
CA VAL A 53 13.74 9.12 17.28
C VAL A 53 12.92 8.46 18.38
N THR A 54 11.64 8.23 18.13
CA THR A 54 10.74 7.50 19.03
C THR A 54 10.40 6.18 18.40
N VAL A 55 10.55 5.07 19.12
CA VAL A 55 10.15 3.74 18.64
C VAL A 55 8.90 3.30 19.39
N GLU A 56 7.89 2.90 18.65
CA GLU A 56 6.67 2.30 19.15
C GLU A 56 6.64 0.81 18.81
N TRP A 57 6.74 0.03 19.86
CA TRP A 57 6.74 -1.42 19.75
C TRP A 57 5.32 -1.98 19.80
N SER A 58 5.04 -2.91 18.91
CA SER A 58 3.82 -3.71 18.91
C SER A 58 4.13 -5.19 19.12
N TYR A 59 3.17 -5.91 19.68
CA TYR A 59 3.24 -7.36 19.78
C TYR A 59 1.90 -7.93 19.29
N GLU A 60 1.89 -8.38 18.05
CA GLU A 60 0.69 -8.80 17.33
C GLU A 60 -0.16 -9.84 18.06
N PRO A 61 0.39 -10.86 18.76
CA PRO A 61 -0.44 -11.82 19.50
C PRO A 61 -1.39 -11.21 20.51
N LEU A 62 -1.14 -9.97 21.01
CA LEU A 62 -2.05 -9.26 21.89
C LEU A 62 -3.33 -8.82 21.17
N ALA A 63 -3.29 -8.61 19.85
CA ALA A 63 -4.46 -8.20 19.08
C ALA A 63 -5.62 -9.21 19.22
N LYS A 64 -5.33 -10.52 19.10
CA LYS A 64 -6.35 -11.58 19.32
C LYS A 64 -6.96 -11.51 20.73
N ILE A 65 -6.14 -11.22 21.73
CA ILE A 65 -6.59 -11.11 23.12
C ILE A 65 -7.51 -9.90 23.27
N HIS A 66 -7.12 -8.76 22.73
CA HIS A 66 -7.95 -7.55 22.75
C HIS A 66 -9.28 -7.74 22.01
N VAL A 67 -9.26 -8.32 20.80
CA VAL A 67 -10.49 -8.61 20.05
C VAL A 67 -11.41 -9.56 20.83
N ARG A 68 -10.86 -10.55 21.53
CA ARG A 68 -11.65 -11.53 22.32
C ARG A 68 -12.31 -10.89 23.54
N TYR A 69 -11.57 -10.12 24.32
CA TYR A 69 -12.01 -9.70 25.66
C TYR A 69 -12.60 -8.29 25.72
N GLN A 70 -12.21 -7.38 24.84
CA GLN A 70 -12.78 -6.03 24.84
C GLN A 70 -14.14 -6.00 24.14
N SER A 71 -15.03 -5.11 24.54
CA SER A 71 -16.28 -4.82 23.83
C SER A 71 -16.00 -3.99 22.56
N VAL A 72 -16.96 -3.93 21.61
CA VAL A 72 -16.92 -3.00 20.47
C VAL A 72 -16.72 -1.56 20.97
N LYS A 73 -17.49 -1.16 21.99
CA LYS A 73 -17.39 0.18 22.59
C LYS A 73 -15.97 0.46 23.09
N THR A 74 -15.37 -0.48 23.83
CA THR A 74 -14.01 -0.30 24.37
C THR A 74 -12.96 -0.17 23.26
N GLN A 75 -13.07 -1.00 22.21
CA GLN A 75 -12.15 -0.95 21.08
C GLN A 75 -12.32 0.32 20.23
N GLY A 76 -13.55 0.80 20.07
CA GLY A 76 -13.89 1.98 19.26
C GLY A 76 -13.76 3.31 20.00
N THR A 77 -13.55 3.29 21.34
CA THR A 77 -13.34 4.52 22.11
C THR A 77 -11.94 5.08 21.84
N VAL A 78 -11.87 6.37 21.52
CA VAL A 78 -10.60 7.12 21.40
C VAL A 78 -10.44 7.95 22.67
N GLU A 79 -9.43 7.61 23.46
CA GLU A 79 -9.13 8.29 24.72
C GLU A 79 -8.44 9.64 24.49
N GLU A 80 -8.52 10.55 25.48
CA GLU A 80 -7.95 11.91 25.36
C GLU A 80 -6.43 11.90 25.10
N TRP A 81 -5.70 10.98 25.72
CA TRP A 81 -4.25 10.86 25.48
C TRP A 81 -3.94 10.46 24.03
N GLN A 82 -4.81 9.66 23.39
CA GLN A 82 -4.63 9.28 21.97
C GLN A 82 -4.86 10.49 21.06
N LYS A 83 -5.87 11.32 21.36
CA LYS A 83 -6.12 12.57 20.64
C LYS A 83 -4.96 13.55 20.80
N ALA A 84 -4.49 13.74 22.05
CA ALA A 84 -3.34 14.61 22.35
C ALA A 84 -2.09 14.18 21.58
N ARG A 85 -1.86 12.86 21.47
CA ARG A 85 -0.79 12.29 20.68
C ARG A 85 -0.96 12.56 19.18
N ARG A 86 -2.17 12.41 18.65
CA ARG A 86 -2.45 12.75 17.23
C ARG A 86 -2.23 14.23 16.97
N GLN A 87 -2.66 15.10 17.89
CA GLN A 87 -2.41 16.54 17.79
C GLN A 87 -0.92 16.85 17.81
N TYR A 88 -0.14 16.22 18.69
CA TYR A 88 1.32 16.35 18.68
C TYR A 88 1.94 15.99 17.33
N MET A 89 1.45 14.94 16.67
CA MET A 89 1.92 14.57 15.32
C MET A 89 1.56 15.64 14.28
N VAL A 90 0.37 16.24 14.38
CA VAL A 90 -0.03 17.36 13.50
C VAL A 90 0.86 18.57 13.71
N ASP A 91 1.20 18.91 14.97
CA ASP A 91 1.98 20.09 15.33
C ASP A 91 3.47 19.95 14.97
N THR A 92 4.02 18.73 14.99
CA THR A 92 5.46 18.47 14.81
C THR A 92 5.80 17.83 13.45
N VAL A 93 4.84 17.29 12.74
CA VAL A 93 4.97 16.59 11.44
C VAL A 93 6.21 15.68 11.40
N PRO A 94 6.32 14.67 12.32
CA PRO A 94 7.44 13.76 12.32
C PRO A 94 7.39 12.87 11.09
N CYS A 95 8.52 12.48 10.49
CA CYS A 95 8.48 11.42 9.50
C CYS A 95 8.22 10.06 10.17
N ARG A 96 7.54 9.16 9.46
CA ARG A 96 7.11 7.86 9.98
C ARG A 96 7.74 6.69 9.21
N ILE A 97 8.29 5.74 9.95
CA ILE A 97 8.80 4.48 9.41
C ILE A 97 7.94 3.35 9.99
N HIS A 98 7.36 2.54 9.12
CA HIS A 98 6.62 1.34 9.49
C HIS A 98 7.44 0.10 9.08
N LEU A 99 7.94 -0.64 10.06
CA LEU A 99 8.64 -1.90 9.85
C LEU A 99 7.64 -3.03 10.08
N ILE A 100 7.11 -3.57 8.98
CA ILE A 100 6.06 -4.59 9.01
C ILE A 100 6.67 -6.01 9.09
N SER A 101 6.06 -6.88 9.90
CA SER A 101 6.49 -8.27 10.11
C SER A 101 5.30 -9.20 10.44
N ASP A 102 4.08 -8.76 10.16
CA ASP A 102 2.85 -9.35 10.64
C ASP A 102 2.66 -10.81 10.18
N ASP A 103 2.05 -11.62 11.04
CA ASP A 103 1.64 -12.99 10.71
C ASP A 103 0.43 -12.94 9.76
N PRO A 104 0.52 -13.48 8.52
CA PRO A 104 -0.62 -13.51 7.59
C PRO A 104 -1.85 -14.27 8.11
N ASP A 105 -1.70 -15.11 9.12
CA ASP A 105 -2.78 -15.80 9.82
C ASP A 105 -3.03 -15.19 11.23
N GLY A 106 -2.47 -14.01 11.50
CA GLY A 106 -2.41 -13.38 12.82
C GLY A 106 -3.76 -13.18 13.48
N LEU A 107 -4.82 -12.85 12.73
CA LEU A 107 -6.18 -12.65 13.25
C LEU A 107 -7.17 -13.74 12.79
N LYS A 108 -6.67 -14.85 12.24
CA LYS A 108 -7.53 -15.96 11.79
C LYS A 108 -8.49 -16.43 12.89
N GLY A 109 -9.78 -16.51 12.52
CA GLY A 109 -10.85 -16.92 13.41
C GLY A 109 -11.34 -15.84 14.39
N MET A 110 -10.89 -14.60 14.24
CA MET A 110 -11.42 -13.48 15.03
C MET A 110 -12.70 -12.91 14.40
N ASN A 111 -13.50 -12.24 15.22
CA ASN A 111 -14.73 -11.60 14.78
C ASN A 111 -14.40 -10.28 14.06
N MET A 112 -14.39 -10.32 12.73
CA MET A 112 -14.05 -9.16 11.88
C MET A 112 -15.13 -8.09 11.88
N GLU A 113 -16.41 -8.47 11.97
CA GLU A 113 -17.53 -7.51 12.10
C GLU A 113 -17.37 -6.65 13.36
N LYS A 114 -16.95 -7.28 14.48
CA LYS A 114 -16.65 -6.57 15.72
C LYS A 114 -15.54 -5.53 15.53
N MET A 115 -14.47 -5.91 14.84
CA MET A 115 -13.34 -5.02 14.53
C MET A 115 -13.75 -3.88 13.59
N ALA A 116 -14.53 -4.19 12.56
CA ALA A 116 -15.06 -3.21 11.62
C ALA A 116 -15.94 -2.17 12.35
N LYS A 117 -16.87 -2.61 13.20
CA LYS A 117 -17.70 -1.71 14.01
C LYS A 117 -16.89 -0.81 14.95
N ALA A 118 -15.84 -1.35 15.58
CA ALA A 118 -14.95 -0.57 16.42
C ALA A 118 -14.20 0.50 15.60
N ARG A 119 -13.70 0.13 14.40
CA ARG A 119 -13.04 1.07 13.48
C ARG A 119 -14.00 2.17 13.01
N GLN A 120 -15.25 1.82 12.64
CA GLN A 120 -16.29 2.79 12.27
C GLN A 120 -16.56 3.82 13.38
N MET A 121 -16.48 3.42 14.66
CA MET A 121 -16.64 4.34 15.80
C MET A 121 -15.44 5.28 15.98
N SER A 122 -14.21 4.77 15.86
CA SER A 122 -12.99 5.55 16.10
C SER A 122 -12.60 6.44 14.91
N TYR A 123 -12.90 6.01 13.69
CA TYR A 123 -12.47 6.68 12.45
C TYR A 123 -12.90 8.16 12.36
N PRO A 124 -14.18 8.54 12.57
CA PRO A 124 -14.60 9.94 12.49
C PRO A 124 -13.86 10.86 13.47
N ILE A 125 -13.39 10.30 14.60
CA ILE A 125 -12.65 11.04 15.62
C ILE A 125 -11.19 11.24 15.21
N LEU A 126 -10.60 10.23 14.54
CA LEU A 126 -9.18 10.23 14.13
C LEU A 126 -8.95 10.87 12.77
N LYS A 127 -9.93 10.79 11.86
CA LYS A 127 -9.84 11.31 10.49
C LYS A 127 -9.37 12.77 10.41
N PRO A 128 -9.88 13.74 11.21
CA PRO A 128 -9.44 15.13 11.13
C PRO A 128 -7.95 15.35 11.37
N TYR A 129 -7.31 14.48 12.17
CA TYR A 129 -5.85 14.52 12.38
C TYR A 129 -5.10 13.94 11.18
N SER A 130 -5.62 12.85 10.60
CA SER A 130 -5.02 12.23 9.41
C SER A 130 -5.10 13.15 8.21
N ASP A 131 -6.25 13.79 7.97
CA ASP A 131 -6.45 14.75 6.87
C ASP A 131 -5.47 15.94 6.98
N GLN A 132 -5.14 16.41 8.19
CA GLN A 132 -4.17 17.48 8.40
C GLN A 132 -2.72 17.07 8.11
N LEU A 133 -2.40 15.77 8.18
CA LEU A 133 -1.07 15.21 7.90
C LEU A 133 -0.89 14.75 6.46
N GLN A 134 -1.99 14.55 5.75
CA GLN A 134 -1.96 14.04 4.37
C GLN A 134 -1.10 14.94 3.48
N ASN A 135 -0.23 14.33 2.70
CA ASN A 135 0.74 14.97 1.81
C ASN A 135 1.75 15.93 2.48
N LYS A 136 1.72 16.08 3.80
CA LYS A 136 2.69 16.90 4.56
C LYS A 136 3.79 16.06 5.21
N GLN A 137 3.48 14.84 5.56
CA GLN A 137 4.32 13.97 6.36
C GLN A 137 4.99 12.92 5.47
N GLN A 138 6.33 12.85 5.50
CA GLN A 138 7.04 11.73 4.89
C GLN A 138 6.75 10.45 5.68
N TRP A 139 6.53 9.37 4.96
CA TRP A 139 6.32 8.05 5.55
C TRP A 139 6.97 6.98 4.68
N CYS A 140 7.30 5.84 5.28
CA CYS A 140 7.82 4.69 4.55
C CYS A 140 7.37 3.39 5.22
N ILE A 141 6.85 2.48 4.42
CA ILE A 141 6.61 1.09 4.81
C ILE A 141 7.76 0.25 4.26
N ALA A 142 8.38 -0.53 5.12
CA ALA A 142 9.42 -1.47 4.76
C ALA A 142 9.27 -2.73 5.61
N ALA A 143 9.71 -3.88 5.12
CA ALA A 143 9.48 -5.14 5.79
C ALA A 143 10.69 -5.65 6.55
N VAL A 144 10.43 -6.38 7.62
CA VAL A 144 11.38 -7.24 8.31
C VAL A 144 10.76 -8.61 8.55
N PRO A 145 11.51 -9.73 8.49
CA PRO A 145 10.90 -11.05 8.59
C PRO A 145 10.45 -11.37 10.02
N GLY A 146 9.14 -11.50 10.22
CA GLY A 146 8.57 -12.20 11.36
C GLY A 146 8.71 -13.72 11.20
N VAL A 147 8.83 -14.46 12.30
CA VAL A 147 8.98 -15.94 12.27
C VAL A 147 7.74 -16.61 11.68
N ALA A 148 6.53 -16.16 12.04
CA ALA A 148 5.28 -16.73 11.55
C ALA A 148 5.14 -16.47 10.04
N TRP A 149 5.34 -15.23 9.60
CA TRP A 149 5.35 -14.84 8.20
C TRP A 149 6.36 -15.64 7.38
N ALA A 150 7.61 -15.71 7.83
CA ALA A 150 8.67 -16.44 7.14
C ALA A 150 8.32 -17.93 6.93
N ARG A 151 7.70 -18.57 7.92
CA ARG A 151 7.25 -19.97 7.79
C ARG A 151 6.02 -20.14 6.90
N LYS A 152 5.21 -19.11 6.73
CA LYS A 152 4.10 -19.10 5.79
C LYS A 152 4.61 -19.07 4.35
N VAL A 153 5.59 -18.18 4.08
CA VAL A 153 6.20 -18.03 2.74
C VAL A 153 7.08 -19.25 2.40
N PHE A 154 7.82 -19.78 3.38
CA PHE A 154 8.73 -20.91 3.20
C PHE A 154 8.33 -22.11 4.09
N PRO A 155 7.23 -22.82 3.75
CA PRO A 155 6.79 -23.97 4.53
C PRO A 155 7.83 -25.09 4.48
N GLY A 156 8.01 -25.81 5.59
CA GLY A 156 8.95 -26.93 5.68
C GLY A 156 10.36 -26.57 6.12
N LEU A 157 10.76 -25.30 6.13
CA LEU A 157 12.03 -24.87 6.66
C LEU A 157 11.99 -24.71 8.19
N SER A 158 13.16 -24.84 8.84
CA SER A 158 13.30 -24.44 10.24
C SER A 158 13.06 -22.92 10.40
N LYS A 159 12.74 -22.48 11.63
CA LYS A 159 12.48 -21.05 11.90
C LYS A 159 13.61 -20.14 11.42
N SER A 160 14.87 -20.48 11.74
CA SER A 160 16.01 -19.65 11.34
C SER A 160 16.26 -19.67 9.84
N GLN A 161 16.09 -20.81 9.17
CA GLN A 161 16.22 -20.90 7.71
C GLN A 161 15.12 -20.12 6.99
N ALA A 162 13.87 -20.21 7.45
CA ALA A 162 12.77 -19.46 6.88
C ALA A 162 12.97 -17.94 7.01
N VAL A 163 13.37 -17.47 8.21
CA VAL A 163 13.70 -16.04 8.45
C VAL A 163 14.87 -15.58 7.58
N GLU A 164 15.92 -16.39 7.43
CA GLU A 164 17.05 -16.06 6.56
C GLU A 164 16.61 -15.96 5.10
N LYS A 165 15.78 -16.91 4.62
CA LYS A 165 15.24 -16.89 3.26
C LYS A 165 14.32 -15.70 3.01
N LEU A 166 13.51 -15.33 3.97
CA LEU A 166 12.65 -14.16 3.84
C LEU A 166 13.48 -12.86 3.85
N TRP A 167 14.56 -12.78 4.65
CA TRP A 167 15.52 -11.68 4.53
C TRP A 167 16.14 -11.58 3.14
N GLU A 168 16.57 -12.71 2.55
CA GLU A 168 17.12 -12.74 1.18
C GLU A 168 16.10 -12.17 0.18
N ALA A 169 14.84 -12.61 0.26
CA ALA A 169 13.77 -12.17 -0.62
C ALA A 169 13.46 -10.67 -0.45
N ILE A 170 13.29 -10.18 0.79
CA ILE A 170 13.04 -8.77 1.09
C ILE A 170 14.16 -7.88 0.55
N LEU A 171 15.42 -8.24 0.80
CA LEU A 171 16.58 -7.45 0.38
C LEU A 171 16.73 -7.45 -1.15
N PHE A 172 16.47 -8.57 -1.81
CA PHE A 172 16.50 -8.68 -3.26
C PHE A 172 15.44 -7.78 -3.91
N THR A 173 14.18 -7.92 -3.50
CA THR A 173 13.06 -7.12 -4.05
C THR A 173 13.18 -5.64 -3.72
N SER A 174 13.81 -5.29 -2.59
CA SER A 174 14.11 -3.90 -2.21
C SER A 174 15.40 -3.36 -2.84
N ARG A 175 16.03 -4.07 -3.79
CA ARG A 175 17.28 -3.65 -4.48
C ARG A 175 18.44 -3.35 -3.53
N VAL A 176 18.52 -4.09 -2.42
CA VAL A 176 19.62 -3.93 -1.46
C VAL A 176 20.82 -4.78 -1.89
N HIS A 177 21.60 -4.24 -2.80
CA HIS A 177 22.86 -4.82 -3.26
C HIS A 177 24.01 -3.79 -3.14
N GLU A 178 24.89 -3.58 -4.12
CA GLU A 178 26.13 -2.79 -3.96
C GLU A 178 25.91 -1.34 -3.49
N ASP A 179 24.99 -0.59 -4.12
CA ASP A 179 24.62 0.78 -3.74
C ASP A 179 23.08 0.93 -3.83
N PRO A 180 22.36 0.61 -2.75
CA PRO A 180 20.89 0.66 -2.76
C PRO A 180 20.34 2.07 -3.05
N VAL A 181 21.00 3.11 -2.57
CA VAL A 181 20.55 4.50 -2.79
C VAL A 181 20.60 4.86 -4.27
N LYS A 182 21.70 4.52 -4.95
CA LYS A 182 21.83 4.74 -6.38
C LYS A 182 20.83 3.90 -7.19
N ALA A 183 20.68 2.62 -6.84
CA ALA A 183 19.71 1.73 -7.48
C ALA A 183 18.29 2.28 -7.40
N TRP A 184 17.89 2.84 -6.25
CA TRP A 184 16.59 3.48 -6.07
C TRP A 184 16.45 4.81 -6.83
N GLN A 185 17.51 5.59 -6.97
CA GLN A 185 17.49 6.80 -7.82
C GLN A 185 17.23 6.45 -9.29
N GLU A 186 17.90 5.42 -9.80
CA GLU A 186 17.73 4.93 -11.18
C GLU A 186 16.31 4.34 -11.38
N HIS A 187 15.83 3.56 -10.42
CA HIS A 187 14.49 2.98 -10.43
C HIS A 187 13.39 4.05 -10.39
N ASN A 188 13.49 5.02 -9.49
CA ASN A 188 12.55 6.15 -9.43
C ASN A 188 12.52 6.92 -10.75
N ALA A 189 13.68 7.15 -11.38
CA ALA A 189 13.74 7.84 -12.66
C ALA A 189 13.06 7.05 -13.80
N ASP A 190 13.12 5.72 -13.78
CA ASP A 190 12.41 4.87 -14.76
C ASP A 190 10.89 4.92 -14.52
N LEU A 191 10.43 4.77 -13.29
CA LEU A 191 9.01 4.87 -12.95
C LEU A 191 8.44 6.26 -13.30
N GLN A 192 9.15 7.32 -12.98
CA GLN A 192 8.74 8.68 -13.33
C GLN A 192 8.57 8.89 -14.83
N LYS A 193 9.51 8.38 -15.66
CA LYS A 193 9.37 8.45 -17.13
C LYS A 193 8.12 7.73 -17.63
N ARG A 194 7.79 6.58 -17.05
CA ARG A 194 6.55 5.85 -17.38
C ARG A 194 5.31 6.64 -16.97
N CYS A 195 5.30 7.19 -15.77
CA CYS A 195 4.20 8.03 -15.27
C CYS A 195 4.00 9.29 -16.14
N GLU A 196 5.10 9.94 -16.56
CA GLU A 196 5.03 11.08 -17.49
C GLU A 196 4.45 10.68 -18.85
N TYR A 197 4.90 9.54 -19.42
CA TYR A 197 4.34 9.01 -20.66
C TYR A 197 2.85 8.77 -20.56
N LEU A 198 2.41 8.03 -19.53
CA LEU A 198 0.99 7.71 -19.30
C LEU A 198 0.15 8.98 -19.08
N THR A 199 0.65 9.94 -18.31
CA THR A 199 -0.05 11.22 -18.04
C THR A 199 -0.22 12.04 -19.32
N ASN A 200 0.79 12.03 -20.21
CA ASN A 200 0.76 12.77 -21.48
C ASN A 200 -0.22 12.16 -22.50
N LEU A 201 -0.61 10.90 -22.35
CA LEU A 201 -1.64 10.27 -23.19
C LEU A 201 -3.05 10.85 -22.94
N GLN A 202 -3.27 11.55 -21.84
CA GLN A 202 -4.59 12.08 -21.45
C GLN A 202 -5.66 10.99 -21.49
N ILE A 203 -5.47 9.94 -20.72
CA ILE A 203 -6.31 8.74 -20.69
C ILE A 203 -7.67 9.08 -20.08
N GLU A 204 -8.76 8.78 -20.81
CA GLU A 204 -10.13 8.88 -20.32
C GLU A 204 -10.61 7.60 -19.65
N SER A 205 -10.14 6.44 -20.14
CA SER A 205 -10.46 5.15 -19.53
C SER A 205 -9.38 4.10 -19.81
N LEU A 206 -9.27 3.14 -18.89
CA LEU A 206 -8.49 1.91 -19.06
C LEU A 206 -9.45 0.73 -19.18
N HIS A 207 -9.26 -0.10 -20.20
CA HIS A 207 -9.99 -1.35 -20.40
C HIS A 207 -9.09 -2.53 -20.16
N TYR A 208 -9.42 -3.32 -19.15
CA TYR A 208 -8.68 -4.50 -18.69
C TYR A 208 -9.36 -5.76 -19.20
N THR A 209 -8.61 -6.64 -19.87
CA THR A 209 -9.09 -7.96 -20.31
C THR A 209 -8.07 -9.05 -19.99
N ALA A 210 -8.55 -10.24 -19.61
CA ALA A 210 -7.70 -11.40 -19.38
C ALA A 210 -8.50 -12.71 -19.58
N ASP A 211 -7.78 -13.82 -19.83
CA ASP A 211 -8.39 -15.15 -20.10
C ASP A 211 -9.16 -15.71 -18.89
N ASN A 212 -8.94 -15.19 -17.68
CA ASN A 212 -9.70 -15.59 -16.49
C ASN A 212 -11.13 -15.04 -16.46
N GLY A 213 -11.54 -14.28 -17.47
CA GLY A 213 -12.87 -13.66 -17.58
C GLY A 213 -12.93 -12.22 -17.12
N THR A 214 -11.81 -11.59 -16.75
CA THR A 214 -11.74 -10.15 -16.48
C THR A 214 -12.08 -9.38 -17.74
N ASP A 215 -13.07 -8.49 -17.63
CA ASP A 215 -13.52 -7.54 -18.65
C ASP A 215 -14.06 -6.32 -17.88
N LEU A 216 -13.20 -5.34 -17.64
CA LEU A 216 -13.47 -4.17 -16.80
C LEU A 216 -12.99 -2.90 -17.47
N THR A 217 -13.87 -1.90 -17.59
CA THR A 217 -13.51 -0.54 -18.01
C THR A 217 -13.57 0.40 -16.81
N VAL A 218 -12.50 1.17 -16.60
CA VAL A 218 -12.39 2.14 -15.50
C VAL A 218 -12.12 3.53 -16.08
N GLY A 219 -12.97 4.50 -15.74
CA GLY A 219 -12.83 5.89 -16.16
C GLY A 219 -11.86 6.68 -15.29
N MET A 220 -11.09 7.57 -15.90
CA MET A 220 -10.09 8.40 -15.24
C MET A 220 -10.63 9.80 -14.95
N ILE A 221 -10.06 10.45 -13.94
CA ILE A 221 -10.31 11.87 -13.64
C ILE A 221 -9.51 12.69 -14.66
N PRO A 222 -10.11 13.64 -15.40
CA PRO A 222 -9.41 14.42 -16.44
C PRO A 222 -8.18 15.20 -15.91
N GLU A 223 -8.26 15.66 -14.67
CA GLU A 223 -7.20 16.38 -13.99
C GLU A 223 -6.18 15.46 -13.31
N ALA A 224 -6.33 14.16 -13.41
CA ALA A 224 -5.39 13.22 -12.76
C ALA A 224 -4.08 13.07 -13.56
N LYS A 225 -3.07 12.62 -12.85
CA LYS A 225 -1.75 12.23 -13.35
C LYS A 225 -1.36 10.87 -12.78
N PHE A 226 -0.58 10.11 -13.52
CA PHE A 226 0.06 8.93 -12.98
C PHE A 226 1.20 9.30 -12.04
N CYS A 227 1.30 8.59 -10.92
CA CYS A 227 2.34 8.69 -9.91
C CYS A 227 3.05 7.34 -9.78
N GLY A 228 4.27 7.33 -9.23
CA GLY A 228 5.03 6.09 -9.02
C GLY A 228 6.45 6.33 -8.54
N GLY A 229 7.01 5.34 -7.85
CA GLY A 229 8.33 5.40 -7.25
C GLY A 229 8.33 6.19 -5.96
N GLY A 230 8.41 7.49 -6.03
CA GLY A 230 8.44 8.35 -4.85
C GLY A 230 7.44 9.49 -4.95
N GLU A 231 7.18 10.09 -3.82
CA GLU A 231 6.29 11.23 -3.63
C GLU A 231 7.07 12.49 -3.22
N THR A 232 6.47 13.65 -3.42
CA THR A 232 6.99 14.91 -2.89
C THR A 232 6.00 15.49 -1.89
N ALA A 233 6.40 15.56 -0.62
CA ALA A 233 5.58 16.20 0.42
C ALA A 233 5.37 17.68 0.10
N LEU A 234 4.32 18.30 0.65
CA LEU A 234 4.05 19.74 0.49
C LEU A 234 5.22 20.65 0.94
N SER A 235 6.15 20.12 1.75
CA SER A 235 7.40 20.78 2.12
C SER A 235 8.47 20.77 1.01
N GLY A 236 8.21 20.12 -0.15
CA GLY A 236 9.16 19.95 -1.24
C GLY A 236 10.16 18.79 -1.02
N ILE A 237 9.99 17.98 0.02
CA ILE A 237 10.90 16.86 0.31
C ILE A 237 10.42 15.63 -0.45
N PHE A 238 11.26 15.11 -1.35
CA PHE A 238 11.03 13.85 -2.05
C PHE A 238 11.36 12.65 -1.14
N PHE A 239 10.52 11.61 -1.15
CA PHE A 239 10.66 10.40 -0.34
C PHE A 239 10.02 9.19 -1.04
N ASN A 240 10.33 7.97 -0.59
CA ASN A 240 9.72 6.75 -1.11
C ASN A 240 8.82 6.12 -0.05
N PRO A 241 7.48 6.16 -0.24
CA PRO A 241 6.53 5.65 0.75
C PRO A 241 6.59 4.12 0.90
N ASN A 242 6.93 3.40 -0.14
CA ASN A 242 6.98 1.95 -0.16
C ASN A 242 8.37 1.44 -0.59
N ILE A 243 8.94 0.51 0.19
CA ILE A 243 10.16 -0.22 -0.14
C ILE A 243 9.87 -1.72 0.04
N PRO A 244 9.64 -2.47 -1.08
CA PRO A 244 9.73 -2.07 -2.49
C PRO A 244 8.48 -1.37 -3.05
N THR A 245 8.59 -0.79 -4.26
CA THR A 245 7.50 -0.41 -5.14
C THR A 245 7.92 -0.59 -6.61
N GLU A 246 6.97 -1.01 -7.47
CA GLU A 246 7.19 -1.29 -8.91
C GLU A 246 6.11 -0.65 -9.78
N GLU A 247 5.24 0.13 -9.20
CA GLU A 247 4.00 0.58 -9.80
C GLU A 247 4.06 1.98 -10.44
N CYS A 248 3.22 2.14 -11.48
CA CYS A 248 2.71 3.43 -11.92
C CYS A 248 1.21 3.44 -11.65
N PHE A 249 0.72 4.28 -10.76
CA PHE A 249 -0.65 4.28 -10.29
C PHE A 249 -1.38 5.61 -10.54
N ILE A 250 -2.70 5.55 -10.52
CA ILE A 250 -3.59 6.69 -10.65
C ILE A 250 -4.87 6.43 -9.86
N SER A 251 -5.45 7.44 -9.26
CA SER A 251 -6.80 7.33 -8.70
C SER A 251 -7.85 7.51 -9.80
N PRO A 252 -8.73 6.51 -10.00
CA PRO A 252 -9.80 6.58 -10.99
C PRO A 252 -10.93 7.51 -10.53
N MET A 253 -11.82 7.86 -11.44
CA MET A 253 -13.01 8.64 -11.12
C MET A 253 -14.03 7.79 -10.38
N LYS A 254 -14.41 8.20 -9.17
CA LYS A 254 -15.51 7.57 -8.43
C LYS A 254 -16.77 7.50 -9.31
N GLY A 255 -17.40 6.34 -9.34
CA GLY A 255 -18.62 6.14 -10.13
C GLY A 255 -18.39 5.79 -11.60
N LYS A 256 -17.15 5.53 -12.03
CA LYS A 256 -16.80 5.23 -13.43
C LYS A 256 -16.06 3.90 -13.57
N ALA A 257 -16.67 2.81 -13.14
CA ALA A 257 -16.19 1.45 -13.39
C ALA A 257 -17.35 0.57 -13.83
N GLU A 258 -17.18 -0.18 -14.91
CA GLU A 258 -18.19 -1.07 -15.50
C GLU A 258 -17.55 -2.41 -15.89
N GLY A 259 -18.15 -3.52 -15.49
CA GLY A 259 -17.72 -4.86 -15.86
C GLY A 259 -17.35 -5.74 -14.67
N ILE A 260 -16.55 -6.76 -14.91
CA ILE A 260 -16.14 -7.75 -13.91
C ILE A 260 -14.64 -7.91 -13.88
N VAL A 261 -14.10 -8.10 -12.68
CA VAL A 261 -12.69 -8.38 -12.46
C VAL A 261 -12.51 -9.59 -11.57
N TYR A 262 -11.51 -10.41 -11.88
CA TYR A 262 -11.10 -11.58 -11.11
C TYR A 262 -9.75 -11.36 -10.47
N SER A 263 -9.63 -11.69 -9.20
CA SER A 263 -8.33 -11.70 -8.51
C SER A 263 -7.42 -12.80 -9.07
N THR A 264 -6.13 -12.51 -9.13
CA THR A 264 -5.11 -13.47 -9.60
C THR A 264 -4.22 -13.98 -8.48
N LYS A 265 -4.28 -13.34 -7.31
CA LYS A 265 -3.58 -13.75 -6.09
C LYS A 265 -4.51 -13.65 -4.88
N PRO A 266 -4.25 -14.42 -3.81
CA PRO A 266 -4.95 -14.24 -2.54
C PRO A 266 -4.71 -12.84 -1.97
N LEU A 267 -5.77 -12.23 -1.41
CA LEU A 267 -5.67 -11.01 -0.62
C LEU A 267 -5.49 -11.38 0.86
N SER A 268 -4.41 -10.91 1.47
CA SER A 268 -4.19 -11.03 2.92
C SER A 268 -4.71 -9.78 3.61
N TYR A 269 -5.89 -9.88 4.22
CA TYR A 269 -6.52 -8.77 4.92
C TYR A 269 -6.64 -9.05 6.41
N GLN A 270 -6.01 -8.22 7.23
CA GLN A 270 -6.05 -8.31 8.69
C GLN A 270 -5.82 -9.73 9.24
N GLY A 271 -4.78 -10.41 8.74
CA GLY A 271 -4.42 -11.76 9.17
C GLY A 271 -5.42 -12.84 8.78
N GLN A 272 -6.19 -12.63 7.73
CA GLN A 272 -7.06 -13.63 7.08
C GLN A 272 -6.90 -13.54 5.56
N LEU A 273 -7.20 -14.63 4.85
CA LEU A 273 -7.07 -14.71 3.40
C LEU A 273 -8.44 -14.70 2.71
N ILE A 274 -8.54 -13.90 1.63
CA ILE A 274 -9.62 -13.95 0.65
C ILE A 274 -9.01 -14.54 -0.63
N GLU A 275 -9.57 -15.65 -1.13
CA GLU A 275 -8.97 -16.41 -2.21
C GLU A 275 -9.96 -16.61 -3.37
N ASN A 276 -9.47 -16.53 -4.61
CA ASN A 276 -10.22 -16.75 -5.85
C ASN A 276 -11.54 -15.98 -5.87
N PHE A 277 -11.43 -14.67 -5.84
CA PHE A 277 -12.60 -13.78 -5.76
C PHE A 277 -12.78 -12.96 -7.02
N SER A 278 -14.01 -12.49 -7.20
CA SER A 278 -14.39 -11.58 -8.27
C SER A 278 -15.28 -10.47 -7.72
N MET A 279 -15.22 -9.32 -8.39
CA MET A 279 -16.09 -8.17 -8.13
C MET A 279 -16.67 -7.67 -9.44
N ARG A 280 -18.00 -7.42 -9.46
CA ARG A 280 -18.70 -6.83 -10.58
C ARG A 280 -19.09 -5.40 -10.23
N PHE A 281 -18.77 -4.51 -11.14
CA PHE A 281 -18.99 -3.07 -11.01
C PHE A 281 -20.11 -2.62 -11.94
N GLU A 282 -21.01 -1.77 -11.43
CA GLU A 282 -22.00 -1.02 -12.19
C GLU A 282 -22.02 0.42 -11.68
N ASN A 283 -21.90 1.39 -12.56
CA ASN A 283 -21.79 2.81 -12.21
C ASN A 283 -20.71 3.07 -11.15
N GLY A 284 -19.58 2.40 -11.27
CA GLY A 284 -18.42 2.47 -10.38
C GLY A 284 -18.54 1.75 -9.06
N LYS A 285 -19.71 1.22 -8.69
CA LYS A 285 -19.95 0.54 -7.43
C LYS A 285 -19.88 -0.97 -7.57
N VAL A 286 -19.26 -1.64 -6.62
CA VAL A 286 -19.34 -3.11 -6.50
C VAL A 286 -20.79 -3.50 -6.20
N VAL A 287 -21.41 -4.23 -7.13
CA VAL A 287 -22.79 -4.73 -7.00
C VAL A 287 -22.84 -6.22 -6.69
N GLU A 288 -21.78 -6.96 -6.99
CA GLU A 288 -21.61 -8.36 -6.64
C GLU A 288 -20.16 -8.63 -6.29
N ALA A 289 -19.93 -9.35 -5.20
CA ALA A 289 -18.62 -9.84 -4.78
C ALA A 289 -18.73 -11.30 -4.37
N LYS A 290 -17.88 -12.15 -4.95
CA LYS A 290 -17.86 -13.61 -4.70
C LYS A 290 -16.44 -14.05 -4.40
N ALA A 291 -16.27 -15.02 -3.52
CA ALA A 291 -14.99 -15.64 -3.24
C ALA A 291 -15.15 -17.12 -2.94
N GLU A 292 -14.17 -17.93 -3.36
CA GLU A 292 -14.12 -19.34 -2.97
C GLU A 292 -13.85 -19.46 -1.47
N LYS A 293 -13.03 -18.55 -0.92
CA LYS A 293 -12.72 -18.48 0.50
C LYS A 293 -12.68 -17.02 0.96
N GLY A 294 -13.29 -16.75 2.12
CA GLY A 294 -13.30 -15.40 2.70
C GLY A 294 -14.39 -14.48 2.14
N GLU A 295 -15.44 -14.98 1.50
CA GLU A 295 -16.51 -14.18 0.91
C GLU A 295 -17.21 -13.27 1.94
N GLU A 296 -17.44 -13.76 3.15
CA GLU A 296 -18.01 -12.95 4.24
C GLU A 296 -17.09 -11.78 4.61
N LEU A 297 -15.78 -12.02 4.63
CA LEU A 297 -14.77 -11.00 4.88
C LEU A 297 -14.73 -9.95 3.76
N LEU A 298 -14.78 -10.40 2.49
CA LEU A 298 -14.86 -9.52 1.32
C LEU A 298 -16.11 -8.64 1.38
N ASN A 299 -17.27 -9.24 1.70
CA ASN A 299 -18.51 -8.50 1.86
C ASN A 299 -18.47 -7.51 3.04
N THR A 300 -17.80 -7.85 4.14
CA THR A 300 -17.58 -6.93 5.26
C THR A 300 -16.72 -5.74 4.82
N LEU A 301 -15.71 -6.00 4.02
CA LEU A 301 -14.78 -4.99 3.53
C LEU A 301 -15.48 -3.97 2.62
N ILE A 302 -16.20 -4.41 1.58
CA ILE A 302 -16.92 -3.52 0.64
C ILE A 302 -18.09 -2.75 1.27
N ASN A 303 -18.53 -3.14 2.46
CA ASN A 303 -19.59 -2.49 3.23
C ASN A 303 -19.07 -1.72 4.45
N MET A 304 -17.76 -1.45 4.54
CA MET A 304 -17.15 -0.76 5.67
C MET A 304 -17.67 0.67 5.83
N ASP A 305 -17.80 1.40 4.73
CA ASP A 305 -18.43 2.71 4.60
C ASP A 305 -18.99 2.92 3.19
N GLU A 306 -19.50 4.10 2.90
CA GLU A 306 -20.08 4.42 1.58
C GLU A 306 -19.04 4.32 0.45
N GLY A 307 -17.81 4.74 0.69
CA GLY A 307 -16.72 4.75 -0.30
C GLY A 307 -16.08 3.38 -0.52
N ALA A 308 -16.24 2.44 0.43
CA ALA A 308 -15.54 1.14 0.40
C ALA A 308 -15.88 0.27 -0.81
N ALA A 309 -17.03 0.48 -1.44
CA ALA A 309 -17.47 -0.27 -2.61
C ALA A 309 -17.05 0.38 -3.95
N TYR A 310 -16.24 1.43 -3.93
CA TYR A 310 -15.74 2.12 -5.12
C TYR A 310 -14.23 1.96 -5.24
N LEU A 311 -13.71 2.05 -6.48
CA LEU A 311 -12.27 2.03 -6.70
C LEU A 311 -11.63 3.34 -6.20
N GLY A 312 -10.45 3.20 -5.59
CA GLY A 312 -9.56 4.28 -5.18
C GLY A 312 -8.27 4.32 -5.97
N GLU A 313 -7.88 3.19 -6.57
CA GLU A 313 -6.62 3.08 -7.30
C GLU A 313 -6.70 2.14 -8.50
N CYS A 314 -5.93 2.50 -9.53
CA CYS A 314 -5.53 1.64 -10.64
C CYS A 314 -4.01 1.66 -10.74
N ALA A 315 -3.36 0.54 -10.44
CA ALA A 315 -1.91 0.40 -10.47
C ALA A 315 -1.45 -0.55 -11.59
N LEU A 316 -0.43 -0.11 -12.31
CA LEU A 316 0.17 -0.79 -13.45
C LEU A 316 1.55 -1.32 -13.06
N VAL A 317 1.67 -2.64 -12.94
CA VAL A 317 2.88 -3.35 -12.55
C VAL A 317 3.13 -4.48 -13.55
N PRO A 318 4.29 -4.54 -14.21
CA PRO A 318 4.59 -5.59 -15.19
C PRO A 318 4.87 -6.93 -14.51
N GLN A 319 4.58 -8.04 -15.20
CA GLN A 319 4.95 -9.39 -14.76
C GLN A 319 6.48 -9.59 -14.71
N ALA A 320 7.26 -8.69 -15.31
CA ALA A 320 8.71 -8.63 -15.21
C ALA A 320 9.21 -7.85 -13.97
N SER A 321 8.37 -7.63 -12.94
CA SER A 321 8.84 -7.05 -11.68
C SER A 321 9.72 -8.04 -10.89
N PRO A 322 10.72 -7.58 -10.12
CA PRO A 322 11.56 -8.46 -9.31
C PRO A 322 10.76 -9.33 -8.32
N ILE A 323 9.61 -8.82 -7.88
CA ILE A 323 8.73 -9.55 -6.97
C ILE A 323 8.03 -10.69 -7.72
N ALA A 324 7.48 -10.43 -8.91
CA ALA A 324 6.89 -11.46 -9.75
C ALA A 324 7.92 -12.51 -10.17
N GLU A 325 9.11 -12.07 -10.60
CA GLU A 325 10.22 -12.97 -11.00
C GLU A 325 10.71 -13.86 -9.85
N SER A 326 10.56 -13.43 -8.58
CA SER A 326 10.89 -14.27 -7.43
C SER A 326 10.04 -15.55 -7.34
N GLY A 327 8.86 -15.57 -7.98
CA GLY A 327 7.90 -16.65 -7.93
C GLY A 327 7.29 -16.88 -6.55
N LEU A 328 7.53 -15.97 -5.59
CA LEU A 328 7.02 -16.07 -4.22
C LEU A 328 5.65 -15.41 -4.10
N LEU A 329 4.78 -16.00 -3.30
CA LEU A 329 3.63 -15.34 -2.71
C LEU A 329 4.02 -14.94 -1.29
N PHE A 330 4.07 -13.63 -1.04
CA PHE A 330 4.51 -13.12 0.25
C PHE A 330 3.41 -13.14 1.31
N TYR A 331 2.15 -13.23 0.92
CA TYR A 331 1.01 -13.04 1.83
C TYR A 331 1.09 -11.70 2.58
N ASN A 332 1.58 -10.69 1.90
CA ASN A 332 1.75 -9.34 2.40
C ASN A 332 1.51 -8.36 1.26
N THR A 333 0.56 -7.45 1.43
CA THR A 333 0.06 -6.56 0.37
C THR A 333 1.21 -5.73 -0.23
N LEU A 334 2.11 -5.15 0.57
CA LEU A 334 3.25 -4.37 0.07
C LEU A 334 4.08 -5.09 -1.02
N PHE A 335 4.23 -6.42 -0.91
CA PHE A 335 4.96 -7.21 -1.90
C PHE A 335 4.05 -7.71 -3.01
N ASP A 336 2.91 -8.30 -2.64
CA ASP A 336 2.06 -9.01 -3.59
C ASP A 336 1.37 -8.04 -4.57
N GLU A 337 1.05 -6.79 -4.17
CA GLU A 337 0.59 -5.71 -5.04
C GLU A 337 1.66 -5.33 -6.08
N ASN A 338 2.92 -5.27 -5.68
CA ASN A 338 4.05 -4.95 -6.54
C ASN A 338 4.55 -6.13 -7.40
N ALA A 339 3.88 -7.28 -7.34
CA ALA A 339 4.08 -8.43 -8.21
C ALA A 339 3.15 -8.45 -9.43
N ALA A 340 2.11 -7.62 -9.49
CA ALA A 340 1.10 -7.65 -10.55
C ALA A 340 0.33 -6.32 -10.65
N CYS A 341 -0.25 -6.04 -11.82
CA CYS A 341 -1.28 -5.00 -11.88
C CYS A 341 -2.33 -5.25 -10.82
N HIS A 342 -2.74 -4.19 -10.13
CA HIS A 342 -3.73 -4.26 -9.07
C HIS A 342 -4.70 -3.10 -9.12
N LEU A 343 -5.81 -3.26 -8.44
CA LEU A 343 -6.79 -2.21 -8.17
C LEU A 343 -6.96 -2.11 -6.66
N ALA A 344 -7.27 -0.93 -6.15
CA ALA A 344 -7.71 -0.80 -4.77
C ALA A 344 -9.18 -0.42 -4.68
N ILE A 345 -9.91 -1.04 -3.75
CA ILE A 345 -11.18 -0.52 -3.29
C ILE A 345 -10.98 0.45 -2.14
N GLY A 346 -11.81 1.48 -2.08
CA GLY A 346 -11.80 2.46 -1.00
C GLY A 346 -11.15 3.80 -1.36
N MET A 347 -10.34 4.35 -0.46
CA MET A 347 -9.79 5.70 -0.57
C MET A 347 -8.85 5.87 -1.77
N GLY A 348 -9.04 6.96 -2.52
CA GLY A 348 -8.10 7.41 -3.53
C GLY A 348 -7.12 8.46 -3.00
N PHE A 349 -6.08 8.74 -3.78
CA PHE A 349 -4.96 9.61 -3.41
C PHE A 349 -5.07 10.99 -4.08
N ALA A 350 -5.09 12.04 -3.26
CA ALA A 350 -5.24 13.42 -3.75
C ALA A 350 -4.02 13.91 -4.56
N ASP A 351 -2.82 13.39 -4.31
CA ASP A 351 -1.58 13.72 -5.02
C ASP A 351 -1.55 13.23 -6.47
N THR A 352 -2.48 12.33 -6.84
CA THR A 352 -2.73 11.97 -8.25
C THR A 352 -3.49 13.07 -9.02
N ILE A 353 -4.00 14.11 -8.37
CA ILE A 353 -4.58 15.28 -9.03
C ILE A 353 -3.46 16.27 -9.39
N LYS A 354 -3.51 16.83 -10.61
CA LYS A 354 -2.59 17.90 -11.03
C LYS A 354 -2.79 19.14 -10.15
N ASP A 355 -1.68 19.75 -9.72
CA ASP A 355 -1.67 20.93 -8.85
C ASP A 355 -2.41 20.71 -7.52
N PHE A 356 -2.42 19.47 -7.00
CA PHE A 356 -3.09 19.11 -5.73
C PHE A 356 -2.57 19.93 -4.54
N GLU A 357 -1.33 20.39 -4.59
CA GLU A 357 -0.71 21.24 -3.57
C GLU A 357 -1.41 22.60 -3.38
N HIS A 358 -2.20 23.01 -4.39
CA HIS A 358 -3.03 24.21 -4.38
C HIS A 358 -4.51 23.91 -4.15
N LYS A 359 -4.88 22.68 -3.84
CA LYS A 359 -6.25 22.22 -3.63
C LYS A 359 -6.43 21.69 -2.21
N THR A 360 -7.62 21.86 -1.69
CA THR A 360 -8.05 21.15 -0.49
C THR A 360 -8.40 19.69 -0.81
N LEU A 361 -8.39 18.82 0.18
CA LEU A 361 -8.84 17.43 0.01
C LEU A 361 -10.29 17.37 -0.49
N GLU A 362 -11.13 18.30 -0.06
CA GLU A 362 -12.53 18.36 -0.48
C GLU A 362 -12.64 18.73 -1.98
N GLU A 363 -11.86 19.67 -2.47
CA GLU A 363 -11.80 19.98 -3.90
C GLU A 363 -11.31 18.79 -4.72
N CYS A 364 -10.31 18.02 -4.24
CA CYS A 364 -9.89 16.78 -4.90
C CYS A 364 -11.00 15.72 -4.94
N ARG A 365 -11.78 15.58 -3.85
CA ARG A 365 -12.94 14.69 -3.81
C ARG A 365 -14.04 15.13 -4.79
N GLN A 366 -14.29 16.42 -4.91
CA GLN A 366 -15.25 16.96 -5.89
C GLN A 366 -14.84 16.70 -7.35
N LEU A 367 -13.54 16.59 -7.63
CA LEU A 367 -13.01 16.17 -8.93
C LEU A 367 -13.21 14.68 -9.21
N GLY A 368 -13.49 13.87 -8.20
CA GLY A 368 -13.79 12.45 -8.38
C GLY A 368 -12.95 11.50 -7.52
N ILE A 369 -12.04 11.99 -6.70
CA ILE A 369 -11.28 11.15 -5.72
C ILE A 369 -12.26 10.53 -4.74
N ASN A 370 -12.19 9.21 -4.60
CA ASN A 370 -13.03 8.50 -3.64
C ASN A 370 -12.51 8.69 -2.21
N ASP A 371 -13.43 8.90 -1.27
CA ASP A 371 -13.13 8.97 0.18
C ASP A 371 -13.69 7.75 0.89
N SER A 372 -12.88 7.07 1.68
CA SER A 372 -13.24 5.91 2.47
C SER A 372 -12.31 5.75 3.66
N MET A 373 -12.74 4.97 4.66
CA MET A 373 -11.88 4.59 5.79
C MET A 373 -10.96 3.39 5.47
N ILE A 374 -11.12 2.77 4.30
CA ILE A 374 -10.28 1.68 3.82
C ILE A 374 -9.55 2.09 2.54
N HIS A 375 -8.44 1.42 2.28
CA HIS A 375 -7.75 1.32 1.00
C HIS A 375 -7.16 -0.08 0.97
N GLU A 376 -7.64 -0.93 0.04
CA GLU A 376 -7.25 -2.34 -0.01
C GLU A 376 -6.98 -2.77 -1.43
N ASP A 377 -5.72 -3.09 -1.67
CA ASP A 377 -5.21 -3.52 -2.95
C ASP A 377 -5.50 -4.99 -3.21
N PHE A 378 -5.93 -5.31 -4.41
CA PHE A 378 -6.13 -6.68 -4.85
C PHE A 378 -5.56 -6.89 -6.26
N MET A 379 -4.80 -7.95 -6.39
CA MET A 379 -4.03 -8.25 -7.59
C MET A 379 -4.92 -8.86 -8.67
N ILE A 380 -4.81 -8.29 -9.88
CA ILE A 380 -5.56 -8.69 -11.08
C ILE A 380 -4.65 -9.06 -12.24
N GLY A 381 -3.38 -8.66 -12.20
CA GLY A 381 -2.40 -8.89 -13.26
C GLY A 381 -2.05 -10.36 -13.41
N CYS A 382 -1.91 -10.80 -14.66
CA CYS A 382 -1.47 -12.15 -15.06
C CYS A 382 -0.81 -12.07 -16.45
N ASP A 383 -0.25 -13.19 -16.90
CA ASP A 383 0.43 -13.34 -18.19
C ASP A 383 -0.49 -13.21 -19.42
N THR A 384 -1.80 -13.20 -19.24
CA THR A 384 -2.79 -12.96 -20.31
C THR A 384 -3.44 -11.57 -20.23
N MET A 385 -3.05 -10.74 -19.24
CA MET A 385 -3.62 -9.40 -19.05
C MET A 385 -3.25 -8.46 -20.19
N ASN A 386 -4.28 -7.89 -20.82
CA ASN A 386 -4.15 -6.77 -21.76
C ASN A 386 -4.86 -5.54 -21.19
N ILE A 387 -4.26 -4.37 -21.40
CA ILE A 387 -4.83 -3.10 -20.98
C ILE A 387 -4.76 -2.13 -22.14
N ASP A 388 -5.89 -1.61 -22.57
CA ASP A 388 -6.03 -0.59 -23.59
C ASP A 388 -6.50 0.72 -22.97
N ALA A 389 -5.80 1.81 -23.29
CA ALA A 389 -6.20 3.15 -22.89
C ALA A 389 -7.00 3.82 -24.01
N THR A 390 -8.19 4.32 -23.70
CA THR A 390 -8.89 5.27 -24.55
C THR A 390 -8.48 6.68 -24.14
N CYS A 391 -7.90 7.44 -25.07
CA CYS A 391 -7.38 8.79 -24.84
C CYS A 391 -8.43 9.86 -25.20
N ALA A 392 -8.26 11.08 -24.68
CA ALA A 392 -9.17 12.21 -24.91
C ALA A 392 -9.36 12.59 -26.40
N ASP A 393 -8.40 12.25 -27.27
CA ASP A 393 -8.51 12.43 -28.72
C ASP A 393 -9.23 11.26 -29.42
N GLY A 394 -9.75 10.30 -28.67
CA GLY A 394 -10.46 9.11 -29.16
C GLY A 394 -9.55 7.97 -29.63
N LYS A 395 -8.22 8.13 -29.55
CA LYS A 395 -7.30 7.03 -29.87
C LYS A 395 -7.30 5.96 -28.80
N VAL A 396 -7.14 4.72 -29.24
CA VAL A 396 -6.89 3.58 -28.36
C VAL A 396 -5.40 3.22 -28.42
N VAL A 397 -4.75 3.26 -27.26
CA VAL A 397 -3.32 3.00 -27.12
C VAL A 397 -3.14 1.75 -26.24
N PRO A 398 -2.42 0.71 -26.72
CA PRO A 398 -2.12 -0.44 -25.89
C PRO A 398 -1.11 -0.05 -24.79
N ILE A 399 -1.49 -0.27 -23.54
CA ILE A 399 -0.64 -0.02 -22.37
C ILE A 399 0.03 -1.31 -21.91
N PHE A 400 -0.73 -2.40 -21.85
CA PHE A 400 -0.21 -3.74 -21.53
C PHE A 400 -0.58 -4.75 -22.61
N ARG A 401 0.34 -5.68 -22.85
CA ARG A 401 0.10 -6.90 -23.63
C ARG A 401 0.76 -8.08 -22.91
N ASN A 402 -0.01 -9.14 -22.72
CA ASN A 402 0.46 -10.34 -22.02
C ASN A 402 1.15 -10.02 -20.70
N GLY A 403 0.52 -9.18 -19.87
CA GLY A 403 0.96 -8.82 -18.54
C GLY A 403 2.18 -7.89 -18.45
N ASN A 404 2.68 -7.34 -19.57
CA ASN A 404 3.85 -6.47 -19.58
C ASN A 404 3.59 -5.19 -20.40
N TRP A 405 4.44 -4.17 -20.17
CA TRP A 405 4.37 -2.92 -20.91
C TRP A 405 4.40 -3.13 -22.43
N ALA A 406 3.53 -2.45 -23.15
CA ALA A 406 3.43 -2.51 -24.61
C ALA A 406 4.20 -1.36 -25.33
N PHE A 407 4.94 -0.53 -24.58
CA PHE A 407 5.71 0.62 -25.06
C PHE A 407 7.11 0.68 -24.48
#